data_7469929eefe06ff08d4d1a777a90252b
#
_entry.id   7469929eefe06ff08d4d1a777a90252b
#
_cell.length_a   1.000
_cell.length_b   1.000
_cell.length_c   1.000
_cell.angle_alpha   90.00
_cell.angle_beta   90.00
_cell.angle_gamma   90.00
#
_symmetry.space_group_name_H-M   'P 1'
#
loop_
_entity.id
_entity.type
_entity.pdbx_description
1 polymer ?
#
loop_
_entity_poly.entity_id
_entity_poly.type
_entity_poly.pdbx_seq_one_letter_code
_entity_poly.pdbx_strand_id
1 'polypeptide(L)'
;MTDTEHRLEVVEAKEAVRDCLARYLDLCDVPGPLQSPDQLGVLFTDDATWEGLGPEYAGKFGIARGRDEIVALVSRYLPPADHFLRNVHLLGSEQIRLDGNRASGQWIMQQLSLYATGTAEILCARLTIDFDLGRTGGRTAARMSRFCTRRMFAAPLPAEAMFQRI
;
A
#
# COMPACT_ATOMS: atom_id res chain seq x y z
N MET A 1 -5.56 -14.70 -30.81
CA MET A 1 -5.94 -13.56 -29.93
C MET A 1 -6.17 -12.36 -30.84
N THR A 2 -7.37 -11.79 -30.81
CA THR A 2 -7.71 -10.57 -31.53
C THR A 2 -7.11 -9.34 -30.86
N ASP A 3 -7.01 -8.22 -31.56
CA ASP A 3 -6.56 -6.95 -31.01
C ASP A 3 -7.44 -6.51 -29.81
N THR A 4 -8.75 -6.73 -29.93
CA THR A 4 -9.70 -6.41 -28.85
C THR A 4 -9.49 -7.26 -27.59
N GLU A 5 -9.25 -8.56 -27.77
CA GLU A 5 -8.95 -9.46 -26.63
C GLU A 5 -7.67 -9.03 -25.93
N HIS A 6 -6.61 -8.72 -26.67
CA HIS A 6 -5.36 -8.23 -26.11
C HIS A 6 -5.55 -6.92 -25.33
N ARG A 7 -6.29 -5.97 -25.87
CA ARG A 7 -6.59 -4.70 -25.18
C ARG A 7 -7.39 -4.92 -23.91
N LEU A 8 -8.33 -5.85 -23.91
CA LEU A 8 -9.10 -6.19 -22.71
C LEU A 8 -8.20 -6.81 -21.63
N GLU A 9 -7.30 -7.73 -22.00
CA GLU A 9 -6.33 -8.31 -21.05
C GLU A 9 -5.44 -7.24 -20.41
N VAL A 10 -4.98 -6.26 -21.19
CA VAL A 10 -4.19 -5.12 -20.68
C VAL A 10 -4.99 -4.29 -19.66
N VAL A 11 -6.27 -4.04 -19.92
CA VAL A 11 -7.15 -3.30 -19.00
C VAL A 11 -7.36 -4.11 -17.73
N GLU A 12 -7.73 -5.39 -17.84
CA GLU A 12 -7.93 -6.27 -16.68
C GLU A 12 -6.68 -6.39 -15.81
N ALA A 13 -5.50 -6.49 -16.41
CA ALA A 13 -4.25 -6.56 -15.67
C ALA A 13 -3.97 -5.26 -14.90
N LYS A 14 -4.21 -4.10 -15.51
CA LYS A 14 -4.05 -2.81 -14.82
C LYS A 14 -5.07 -2.62 -13.69
N GLU A 15 -6.33 -3.03 -13.90
CA GLU A 15 -7.34 -3.00 -12.84
C GLU A 15 -6.95 -3.93 -11.67
N ALA A 16 -6.45 -5.14 -11.94
CA ALA A 16 -5.98 -6.04 -10.90
C ALA A 16 -4.84 -5.42 -10.05
N VAL A 17 -3.92 -4.68 -10.68
CA VAL A 17 -2.86 -3.94 -9.98
C VAL A 17 -3.45 -2.85 -9.08
N ARG A 18 -4.40 -2.05 -9.59
CA ARG A 18 -5.09 -0.99 -8.84
C ARG A 18 -5.85 -1.55 -7.65
N ASP A 19 -6.63 -2.60 -7.87
CA ASP A 19 -7.41 -3.27 -6.83
C ASP A 19 -6.52 -3.81 -5.72
N CYS A 20 -5.39 -4.43 -6.07
CA CYS A 20 -4.43 -4.95 -5.10
C CYS A 20 -3.86 -3.83 -4.21
N LEU A 21 -3.39 -2.73 -4.83
CA LEU A 21 -2.81 -1.61 -4.09
C LEU A 21 -3.87 -0.84 -3.29
N ALA A 22 -5.04 -0.59 -3.86
CA ALA A 22 -6.13 0.09 -3.17
C ALA A 22 -6.57 -0.70 -1.93
N ARG A 23 -6.71 -2.03 -2.06
CA ARG A 23 -7.05 -2.90 -0.93
C ARG A 23 -5.97 -2.91 0.14
N TYR A 24 -4.69 -2.89 -0.25
CA TYR A 24 -3.59 -2.79 0.71
C TYR A 24 -3.68 -1.51 1.55
N LEU A 25 -3.90 -0.36 0.91
CA LEU A 25 -3.99 0.93 1.60
C LEU A 25 -5.27 1.03 2.45
N ASP A 26 -6.40 0.53 1.97
CA ASP A 26 -7.65 0.45 2.74
C ASP A 26 -7.47 -0.39 4.03
N LEU A 27 -6.71 -1.49 3.96
CA LEU A 27 -6.32 -2.26 5.14
C LEU A 27 -5.35 -1.51 6.07
N CYS A 28 -4.61 -0.54 5.56
CA CYS A 28 -3.70 0.31 6.35
C CYS A 28 -4.37 1.58 6.89
N ASP A 29 -5.59 1.91 6.46
CA ASP A 29 -6.35 3.06 6.95
C ASP A 29 -6.92 2.81 8.37
N VAL A 30 -7.12 3.88 9.13
CA VAL A 30 -7.69 3.83 10.48
C VAL A 30 -8.74 4.94 10.65
N PRO A 31 -10.02 4.61 10.95
CA PRO A 31 -10.57 3.26 11.00
C PRO A 31 -10.59 2.65 9.60
N GLY A 32 -10.17 1.41 9.53
CA GLY A 32 -10.22 0.61 8.31
C GLY A 32 -11.27 -0.50 8.42
N PRO A 33 -11.41 -1.34 7.39
CA PRO A 33 -12.25 -2.52 7.46
C PRO A 33 -11.78 -3.44 8.60
N LEU A 34 -12.68 -4.26 9.14
CA LEU A 34 -12.31 -5.28 10.12
C LEU A 34 -11.23 -6.20 9.50
N GLN A 35 -10.04 -6.13 10.09
CA GLN A 35 -8.86 -6.78 9.52
C GLN A 35 -8.62 -8.15 10.15
N SER A 36 -8.25 -9.11 9.31
CA SER A 36 -7.48 -10.26 9.74
C SER A 36 -6.09 -10.21 9.09
N PRO A 37 -5.04 -10.72 9.74
CA PRO A 37 -3.70 -10.84 9.14
C PRO A 37 -3.72 -11.55 7.77
N ASP A 38 -4.62 -12.52 7.59
CA ASP A 38 -4.80 -13.25 6.34
C ASP A 38 -5.22 -12.34 5.18
N GLN A 39 -6.02 -11.29 5.43
CA GLN A 39 -6.45 -10.37 4.38
C GLN A 39 -5.28 -9.54 3.86
N LEU A 40 -4.34 -9.15 4.72
CA LEU A 40 -3.13 -8.44 4.32
C LEU A 40 -2.16 -9.38 3.59
N GLY A 41 -1.96 -10.58 4.12
CA GLY A 41 -1.01 -11.55 3.58
C GLY A 41 -1.31 -11.97 2.15
N VAL A 42 -2.59 -12.15 1.77
CA VAL A 42 -2.96 -12.59 0.42
C VAL A 42 -2.61 -11.58 -0.68
N LEU A 43 -2.32 -10.34 -0.34
CA LEU A 43 -1.92 -9.29 -1.28
C LEU A 43 -0.45 -9.37 -1.68
N PHE A 44 0.35 -10.20 -1.01
CA PHE A 44 1.77 -10.38 -1.26
C PHE A 44 2.09 -11.78 -1.80
N THR A 45 3.16 -11.88 -2.60
CA THR A 45 3.76 -13.19 -2.92
C THR A 45 4.44 -13.74 -1.67
N ASP A 46 4.73 -15.06 -1.66
CA ASP A 46 5.33 -15.71 -0.48
C ASP A 46 6.74 -15.17 -0.17
N ASP A 47 7.47 -14.79 -1.21
CA ASP A 47 8.83 -14.25 -1.18
C ASP A 47 8.91 -12.72 -1.31
N ALA A 48 7.78 -12.02 -1.19
CA ALA A 48 7.71 -10.58 -1.35
C ALA A 48 8.69 -9.83 -0.44
N THR A 49 9.03 -8.60 -0.83
CA THR A 49 9.81 -7.68 0.01
C THR A 49 9.07 -6.38 0.23
N TRP A 50 9.18 -5.84 1.45
CA TRP A 50 8.70 -4.51 1.80
C TRP A 50 9.86 -3.68 2.34
N GLU A 51 10.08 -2.49 1.78
CA GLU A 51 11.24 -1.68 2.06
C GLU A 51 10.89 -0.19 2.17
N GLY A 52 11.32 0.44 3.25
CA GLY A 52 11.35 1.90 3.38
C GLY A 52 12.74 2.44 3.04
N LEU A 53 12.82 3.29 2.01
CA LEU A 53 14.08 3.89 1.55
C LEU A 53 14.26 5.30 2.12
N GLY A 54 15.44 5.54 2.67
CA GLY A 54 15.85 6.83 3.20
C GLY A 54 16.19 6.78 4.68
N PRO A 55 16.88 7.80 5.20
CA PRO A 55 17.33 7.85 6.59
C PRO A 55 16.16 7.85 7.59
N GLU A 56 14.99 8.34 7.19
CA GLU A 56 13.77 8.38 8.02
C GLU A 56 13.25 7.00 8.37
N TYR A 57 13.56 6.00 7.54
CA TYR A 57 13.16 4.60 7.76
C TYR A 57 14.26 3.77 8.43
N ALA A 58 15.50 4.30 8.46
CA ALA A 58 16.61 3.59 9.08
C ALA A 58 16.33 3.34 10.58
N GLY A 59 16.41 2.09 10.98
CA GLY A 59 16.15 1.66 12.36
C GLY A 59 14.66 1.58 12.77
N LYS A 60 13.72 1.96 11.87
CA LYS A 60 12.27 1.87 12.14
C LYS A 60 11.63 0.73 11.37
N PHE A 61 11.74 0.74 10.06
CA PHE A 61 11.07 -0.22 9.19
C PHE A 61 12.05 -1.25 8.60
N GLY A 62 13.23 -0.81 8.17
CA GLY A 62 14.19 -1.70 7.52
C GLY A 62 13.63 -2.37 6.26
N ILE A 63 13.96 -3.64 6.10
CA ILE A 63 13.45 -4.50 5.03
C ILE A 63 12.76 -5.69 5.70
N ALA A 64 11.50 -5.94 5.36
CA ALA A 64 10.79 -7.18 5.65
C ALA A 64 10.84 -8.10 4.42
N ARG A 65 11.17 -9.38 4.65
CA ARG A 65 11.34 -10.39 3.60
C ARG A 65 10.41 -11.56 3.85
N GLY A 66 9.62 -11.85 2.83
CA GLY A 66 8.56 -12.85 2.93
C GLY A 66 7.27 -12.29 3.51
N ARG A 67 6.16 -12.90 3.11
CA ARG A 67 4.81 -12.51 3.49
C ARG A 67 4.63 -12.33 4.99
N ASP A 68 5.10 -13.28 5.79
CA ASP A 68 4.86 -13.31 7.23
C ASP A 68 5.57 -12.15 7.94
N GLU A 69 6.81 -11.83 7.54
CA GLU A 69 7.52 -10.67 8.09
C GLU A 69 6.86 -9.35 7.72
N ILE A 70 6.32 -9.25 6.48
CA ILE A 70 5.60 -8.06 6.02
C ILE A 70 4.33 -7.87 6.84
N VAL A 71 3.53 -8.93 7.01
CA VAL A 71 2.31 -8.91 7.82
C VAL A 71 2.65 -8.52 9.26
N ALA A 72 3.67 -9.11 9.86
CA ALA A 72 4.10 -8.79 11.21
C ALA A 72 4.58 -7.32 11.33
N LEU A 73 5.30 -6.80 10.33
CA LEU A 73 5.76 -5.42 10.31
C LEU A 73 4.60 -4.44 10.26
N VAL A 74 3.70 -4.60 9.30
CA VAL A 74 2.57 -3.67 9.07
C VAL A 74 1.58 -3.72 10.24
N SER A 75 1.28 -4.91 10.77
CA SER A 75 0.35 -5.10 11.88
C SER A 75 0.77 -4.40 13.17
N ARG A 76 2.04 -4.04 13.34
CA ARG A 76 2.51 -3.25 14.52
C ARG A 76 1.88 -1.86 14.59
N TYR A 77 1.40 -1.34 13.48
CA TYR A 77 0.85 0.02 13.34
C TYR A 77 -0.67 0.04 13.20
N LEU A 78 -1.28 -1.13 13.05
CA LEU A 78 -2.71 -1.29 12.81
C LEU A 78 -3.43 -1.77 14.07
N PRO A 79 -4.74 -1.49 14.23
CA PRO A 79 -5.49 -2.00 15.36
C PRO A 79 -5.31 -3.53 15.54
N PRO A 80 -5.18 -4.02 16.79
CA PRO A 80 -5.45 -3.32 18.04
C PRO A 80 -4.31 -2.43 18.57
N ALA A 81 -3.21 -2.21 17.81
CA ALA A 81 -2.14 -1.32 18.24
C ALA A 81 -2.66 0.12 18.31
N ASP A 82 -2.33 0.78 19.45
CA ASP A 82 -2.72 2.18 19.70
C ASP A 82 -1.65 3.13 19.12
N HIS A 83 -1.51 3.11 17.78
CA HIS A 83 -0.55 3.95 17.06
C HIS A 83 -1.25 5.12 16.38
N PHE A 84 -2.32 4.85 15.62
CA PHE A 84 -3.12 5.87 14.94
C PHE A 84 -4.51 5.99 15.55
N LEU A 85 -4.97 7.23 15.79
CA LEU A 85 -6.39 7.54 15.97
C LEU A 85 -7.10 7.62 14.62
N ARG A 86 -6.40 8.19 13.61
CA ARG A 86 -6.85 8.26 12.21
C ARG A 86 -5.64 8.13 11.31
N ASN A 87 -5.81 7.44 10.20
CA ASN A 87 -4.81 7.32 9.16
C ASN A 87 -5.51 7.12 7.82
N VAL A 88 -5.17 7.91 6.82
CA VAL A 88 -5.80 7.85 5.50
C VAL A 88 -4.72 7.99 4.43
N HIS A 89 -4.80 7.14 3.40
CA HIS A 89 -3.90 7.16 2.26
C HIS A 89 -4.62 7.61 0.99
N LEU A 90 -3.98 8.50 0.25
CA LEU A 90 -4.44 9.01 -1.03
C LEU A 90 -3.37 8.72 -2.09
N LEU A 91 -3.77 8.22 -3.26
CA LEU A 91 -2.87 7.93 -4.37
C LEU A 91 -3.07 8.89 -5.53
N GLY A 92 -1.97 9.25 -6.17
CA GLY A 92 -1.97 10.04 -7.39
C GLY A 92 -0.77 9.73 -8.28
N SER A 93 -0.71 10.40 -9.45
CA SER A 93 0.40 10.30 -10.42
C SER A 93 0.75 8.87 -10.81
N GLU A 94 -0.27 8.06 -11.06
CA GLU A 94 -0.13 6.64 -11.39
C GLU A 94 0.63 6.42 -12.70
N GLN A 95 1.55 5.46 -12.68
CA GLN A 95 2.19 4.90 -13.87
C GLN A 95 2.25 3.38 -13.71
N ILE A 96 1.60 2.62 -14.60
CA ILE A 96 1.63 1.14 -14.59
C ILE A 96 2.19 0.65 -15.92
N ARG A 97 3.17 -0.24 -15.86
CA ARG A 97 3.77 -0.96 -16.98
C ARG A 97 3.54 -2.45 -16.80
N LEU A 98 3.19 -3.12 -17.89
CA LEU A 98 2.97 -4.57 -17.94
C LEU A 98 4.11 -5.22 -18.72
N ASP A 99 4.57 -6.38 -18.25
CA ASP A 99 5.57 -7.22 -18.91
C ASP A 99 5.20 -8.70 -18.67
N GLY A 100 4.49 -9.29 -19.64
CA GLY A 100 3.99 -10.65 -19.54
C GLY A 100 3.10 -10.86 -18.32
N ASN A 101 3.52 -11.75 -17.41
CA ASN A 101 2.85 -12.04 -16.15
C ASN A 101 3.33 -11.17 -14.97
N ARG A 102 4.00 -10.06 -15.24
CA ARG A 102 4.47 -9.09 -14.26
C ARG A 102 3.95 -7.71 -14.57
N ALA A 103 3.86 -6.91 -13.52
CA ALA A 103 3.60 -5.49 -13.63
C ALA A 103 4.54 -4.71 -12.70
N SER A 104 4.84 -3.48 -13.08
CA SER A 104 5.49 -2.52 -12.19
C SER A 104 4.72 -1.22 -12.19
N GLY A 105 4.70 -0.55 -11.05
CA GLY A 105 3.98 0.72 -10.94
C GLY A 105 4.68 1.72 -10.04
N GLN A 106 4.37 2.99 -10.28
CA GLN A 106 4.78 4.11 -9.44
C GLN A 106 3.59 4.99 -9.11
N TRP A 107 3.55 5.50 -7.89
CA TRP A 107 2.53 6.42 -7.39
C TRP A 107 3.16 7.48 -6.50
N ILE A 108 2.49 8.61 -6.38
CA ILE A 108 2.67 9.54 -5.28
C ILE A 108 1.58 9.26 -4.27
N MET A 109 1.98 8.91 -3.07
CA MET A 109 1.09 8.67 -1.95
C MET A 109 1.12 9.88 -1.02
N GLN A 110 -0.04 10.33 -0.58
CA GLN A 110 -0.20 11.22 0.55
C GLN A 110 -0.82 10.44 1.70
N GLN A 111 -0.27 10.59 2.89
CA GLN A 111 -0.78 9.99 4.10
C GLN A 111 -1.09 11.10 5.11
N LEU A 112 -2.31 11.12 5.60
CA LEU A 112 -2.74 12.02 6.66
C LEU A 112 -2.91 11.19 7.93
N SER A 113 -2.12 11.50 8.94
CA SER A 113 -2.08 10.75 10.19
C SER A 113 -2.43 11.63 11.38
N LEU A 114 -3.30 11.13 12.24
CA LEU A 114 -3.50 11.59 13.59
C LEU A 114 -3.07 10.46 14.54
N TYR A 115 -2.00 10.68 15.25
CA TYR A 115 -1.41 9.68 16.16
C TYR A 115 -2.13 9.65 17.50
N ALA A 116 -2.06 8.52 18.19
CA ALA A 116 -2.59 8.38 19.56
C ALA A 116 -1.94 9.36 20.55
N THR A 117 -0.73 9.85 20.25
CA THR A 117 -0.04 10.90 21.02
C THR A 117 -0.70 12.29 20.90
N GLY A 118 -1.68 12.46 20.02
CA GLY A 118 -2.36 13.73 19.75
C GLY A 118 -1.63 14.62 18.74
N THR A 119 -0.55 14.15 18.12
CA THR A 119 0.13 14.85 17.03
C THR A 119 -0.46 14.44 15.68
N ALA A 120 -0.40 15.34 14.69
CA ALA A 120 -0.86 15.06 13.33
C ALA A 120 0.16 15.51 12.29
N GLU A 121 0.25 14.78 11.18
CA GLU A 121 1.10 15.15 10.07
C GLU A 121 0.48 14.77 8.72
N ILE A 122 0.93 15.46 7.69
CA ILE A 122 0.83 15.01 6.30
C ILE A 122 2.20 14.51 5.85
N LEU A 123 2.23 13.32 5.25
CA LEU A 123 3.41 12.73 4.67
C LEU A 123 3.18 12.55 3.17
N CYS A 124 4.17 12.88 2.36
CA CYS A 124 4.19 12.57 0.93
C CYS A 124 5.33 11.61 0.64
N ALA A 125 5.02 10.52 -0.06
CA ALA A 125 5.99 9.50 -0.43
C ALA A 125 5.81 9.05 -1.87
N ARG A 126 6.90 8.61 -2.49
CA ARG A 126 6.88 7.87 -3.75
C ARG A 126 6.82 6.39 -3.44
N LEU A 127 5.85 5.72 -4.02
CA LEU A 127 5.78 4.27 -4.05
C LEU A 127 6.34 3.74 -5.36
N THR A 128 7.10 2.65 -5.29
CA THR A 128 7.53 1.83 -6.44
C THR A 128 7.23 0.39 -6.09
N ILE A 129 6.38 -0.25 -6.88
CA ILE A 129 5.82 -1.56 -6.53
C ILE A 129 5.91 -2.47 -7.74
N ASP A 130 6.36 -3.70 -7.53
CA ASP A 130 6.34 -4.77 -8.50
C ASP A 130 5.29 -5.81 -8.13
N PHE A 131 4.62 -6.37 -9.15
CA PHE A 131 3.52 -7.30 -8.98
C PHE A 131 3.73 -8.54 -9.86
N ASP A 132 3.32 -9.67 -9.33
CA ASP A 132 3.08 -10.88 -10.10
C ASP A 132 1.59 -10.96 -10.44
N LEU A 133 1.31 -11.21 -11.73
CA LEU A 133 -0.04 -11.37 -12.26
C LEU A 133 -0.36 -12.86 -12.40
N GLY A 134 -1.53 -13.24 -11.96
CA GLY A 134 -2.03 -14.60 -12.04
C GLY A 134 -3.54 -14.61 -12.32
N ARG A 135 -4.14 -15.79 -12.29
CA ARG A 135 -5.60 -15.96 -12.44
C ARG A 135 -6.17 -16.58 -11.20
N THR A 136 -7.26 -16.00 -10.70
CA THR A 136 -8.02 -16.52 -9.57
C THR A 136 -9.50 -16.47 -9.91
N GLY A 137 -10.19 -17.60 -9.84
CA GLY A 137 -11.61 -17.66 -10.18
C GLY A 137 -11.93 -17.21 -11.62
N GLY A 138 -11.00 -17.44 -12.57
CA GLY A 138 -11.17 -17.03 -13.98
C GLY A 138 -10.85 -15.57 -14.28
N ARG A 139 -10.53 -14.74 -13.28
CA ARG A 139 -10.19 -13.30 -13.39
C ARG A 139 -8.69 -13.08 -13.18
N THR A 140 -8.16 -12.02 -13.80
CA THR A 140 -6.79 -11.58 -13.52
C THR A 140 -6.72 -11.05 -12.09
N ALA A 141 -5.67 -11.46 -11.36
CA ALA A 141 -5.36 -11.03 -10.01
C ALA A 141 -3.89 -10.62 -9.92
N ALA A 142 -3.59 -9.62 -9.09
CA ALA A 142 -2.24 -9.16 -8.83
C ALA A 142 -1.85 -9.43 -7.36
N ARG A 143 -0.58 -9.75 -7.13
CA ARG A 143 0.04 -9.78 -5.81
C ARG A 143 1.34 -9.02 -5.84
N MET A 144 1.60 -8.22 -4.82
CA MET A 144 2.84 -7.47 -4.69
C MET A 144 4.00 -8.42 -4.43
N SER A 145 5.02 -8.39 -5.28
CA SER A 145 6.28 -9.10 -5.09
C SER A 145 7.36 -8.19 -4.49
N ARG A 146 7.22 -6.88 -4.67
CA ARG A 146 8.07 -5.89 -4.00
C ARG A 146 7.27 -4.63 -3.73
N PHE A 147 7.32 -4.12 -2.50
CA PHE A 147 6.79 -2.82 -2.11
C PHE A 147 7.93 -1.95 -1.62
N CYS A 148 8.11 -0.80 -2.24
CA CYS A 148 9.13 0.15 -1.85
C CYS A 148 8.51 1.53 -1.67
N THR A 149 8.76 2.15 -0.51
CA THR A 149 8.33 3.51 -0.21
C THR A 149 9.53 4.41 0.07
N ARG A 150 9.51 5.63 -0.46
CA ARG A 150 10.49 6.68 -0.19
C ARG A 150 9.79 7.96 0.19
N ARG A 151 10.01 8.43 1.41
CA ARG A 151 9.49 9.73 1.86
C ARG A 151 10.07 10.85 1.00
N MET A 152 9.23 11.74 0.52
CA MET A 152 9.61 12.94 -0.20
C MET A 152 9.67 14.13 0.76
N PHE A 153 8.64 14.29 1.58
CA PHE A 153 8.56 15.26 2.66
C PHE A 153 7.49 14.85 3.69
N ALA A 154 7.52 15.49 4.84
CA ALA A 154 6.42 15.48 5.81
C ALA A 154 6.31 16.86 6.44
N ALA A 155 5.11 17.23 6.86
CA ALA A 155 4.83 18.48 7.57
C ALA A 155 3.83 18.22 8.71
N PRO A 156 4.02 18.86 9.88
CA PRO A 156 3.04 18.77 10.94
C PRO A 156 1.73 19.44 10.52
N LEU A 157 0.61 18.88 10.98
CA LEU A 157 -0.71 19.47 10.84
C LEU A 157 -1.18 19.96 12.21
N PRO A 158 -1.95 21.08 12.30
CA PRO A 158 -2.61 21.49 13.54
C PRO A 158 -3.61 20.41 13.96
N ALA A 159 -3.31 19.65 15.02
CA ALA A 159 -4.19 18.59 15.50
C ALA A 159 -5.60 19.09 15.84
N GLU A 160 -5.70 20.30 16.35
CA GLU A 160 -6.97 20.97 16.68
C GLU A 160 -7.92 21.11 15.49
N ALA A 161 -7.37 21.33 14.29
CA ALA A 161 -8.16 21.43 13.05
C ALA A 161 -8.78 20.09 12.64
N MET A 162 -8.24 18.96 13.09
CA MET A 162 -8.72 17.61 12.77
C MET A 162 -9.82 17.13 13.72
N PHE A 163 -10.06 17.83 14.82
CA PHE A 163 -11.08 17.51 15.83
C PHE A 163 -12.31 18.43 15.77
N GLN A 164 -12.43 19.30 14.78
CA GLN A 164 -13.66 20.08 14.64
C GLN A 164 -14.82 19.10 14.43
N ARG A 165 -15.70 19.05 15.45
CA ARG A 165 -16.90 18.22 15.41
C ARG A 165 -17.75 18.70 14.23
N ILE A 166 -18.00 17.80 13.31
CA ILE A 166 -19.08 17.94 12.35
C ILE A 166 -20.41 17.73 13.08
#